data_389582712f85167e3af10e8308dd2ff3
#
_entry.id   389582712f85167e3af10e8308dd2ff3
#
_cell.length_a   1.000
_cell.length_b   1.000
_cell.length_c   1.000
_cell.angle_alpha   90.00
_cell.angle_beta   90.00
_cell.angle_gamma   90.00
#
_symmetry.space_group_name_H-M   'P 1'
#
loop_
_entity.id
_entity.type
_entity.pdbx_description
1 polymer ?
#
loop_
_entity_poly.entity_id
_entity_poly.type
_entity_poly.pdbx_seq_one_letter_code
_entity_poly.pdbx_strand_id
1 'polypeptide(L)'
;NFSQSFSCPDCGISIDEVEPRSFSFNNPFGACPDCFGLGYTMKFDAELLIPDESLSIDEGAIVGMGWQSSKDEGSFSRAILDALAEEYGFSLKTPFKDYPDDIKDIIINGTKGHSVKVKYKGQRGEGVYDVAFEGLIKNMERRYRETYSDNTKQQYEEFMRIRPCSACHGQRLKPSSLAVTIADKNIYEITNMSIIKLQEFLENMKLSERQLFIGAEILKEIKARIKFLVDVGLDYLALSRATGTLSGGEAQRIRLATQIGSRSEERRVGKECRSRWSPYH
;
A
#
# COMPACT_ATOMS: atom_id res chain seq x y z
N ASN A 1 -26.90 -18.95 20.48
CA ASN A 1 -26.07 -19.08 19.28
C ASN A 1 -24.67 -19.50 19.71
N PHE A 2 -24.37 -20.78 19.61
CA PHE A 2 -23.01 -21.25 19.78
C PHE A 2 -22.27 -21.04 18.47
N SER A 3 -21.34 -20.08 18.44
CA SER A 3 -20.40 -19.91 17.33
C SER A 3 -19.27 -20.92 17.52
N GLN A 4 -18.93 -21.69 16.47
CA GLN A 4 -17.74 -22.55 16.46
C GLN A 4 -16.44 -21.71 16.30
N SER A 5 -16.55 -20.43 15.99
CA SER A 5 -15.46 -19.48 15.89
C SER A 5 -15.09 -18.93 17.27
N PHE A 6 -13.82 -18.60 17.46
CA PHE A 6 -13.28 -17.98 18.66
C PHE A 6 -13.97 -16.63 18.89
N SER A 7 -15.01 -16.59 19.72
CA SER A 7 -15.66 -15.34 20.11
C SER A 7 -15.33 -14.98 21.55
N CYS A 8 -15.02 -13.71 21.78
CA CYS A 8 -14.78 -13.20 23.12
C CYS A 8 -16.13 -13.10 23.85
N PRO A 9 -16.28 -13.74 25.03
CA PRO A 9 -17.54 -13.67 25.81
C PRO A 9 -17.82 -12.25 26.33
N ASP A 10 -16.79 -11.41 26.52
CA ASP A 10 -16.93 -10.09 27.12
C ASP A 10 -17.29 -8.99 26.09
N CYS A 11 -16.65 -9.01 24.92
CA CYS A 11 -16.83 -7.95 23.91
C CYS A 11 -17.54 -8.41 22.63
N GLY A 12 -17.84 -9.72 22.48
CA GLY A 12 -18.56 -10.27 21.34
C GLY A 12 -17.74 -10.30 20.01
N ILE A 13 -16.47 -9.92 20.05
CA ILE A 13 -15.61 -10.00 18.87
C ILE A 13 -15.39 -11.46 18.50
N SER A 14 -15.72 -11.80 17.26
CA SER A 14 -15.49 -13.13 16.69
C SER A 14 -14.24 -13.08 15.80
N ILE A 15 -13.32 -14.01 16.02
CA ILE A 15 -12.13 -14.18 15.19
C ILE A 15 -12.36 -15.44 14.34
N ASP A 16 -12.13 -15.31 13.03
CA ASP A 16 -12.18 -16.45 12.13
C ASP A 16 -11.07 -17.46 12.47
N GLU A 17 -11.28 -18.72 12.08
CA GLU A 17 -10.28 -19.77 12.25
C GLU A 17 -8.96 -19.37 11.60
N VAL A 18 -7.86 -19.51 12.37
CA VAL A 18 -6.54 -19.16 11.90
C VAL A 18 -5.99 -20.29 11.04
N GLU A 19 -5.94 -20.04 9.73
CA GLU A 19 -5.40 -20.95 8.73
C GLU A 19 -4.08 -20.39 8.15
N PRO A 20 -3.26 -21.21 7.46
CA PRO A 20 -2.04 -20.73 6.80
C PRO A 20 -2.28 -19.56 5.86
N ARG A 21 -3.42 -19.48 5.17
CA ARG A 21 -3.81 -18.37 4.31
C ARG A 21 -4.01 -17.05 5.04
N SER A 22 -4.28 -17.10 6.36
CA SER A 22 -4.42 -15.91 7.20
C SER A 22 -3.10 -15.14 7.38
N PHE A 23 -1.95 -15.77 7.11
CA PHE A 23 -0.63 -15.16 7.17
C PHE A 23 -0.10 -14.69 5.81
N SER A 24 -0.91 -14.79 4.76
CA SER A 24 -0.54 -14.35 3.43
C SER A 24 -1.11 -12.96 3.15
N PHE A 25 -0.24 -11.98 2.88
CA PHE A 25 -0.66 -10.64 2.45
C PHE A 25 -1.18 -10.58 1.01
N ASN A 26 -0.98 -11.65 0.21
CA ASN A 26 -1.54 -11.79 -1.14
C ASN A 26 -2.92 -12.46 -1.14
N ASN A 27 -3.43 -12.84 0.03
CA ASN A 27 -4.72 -13.49 0.17
C ASN A 27 -5.67 -12.58 0.95
N PRO A 28 -6.90 -12.34 0.49
CA PRO A 28 -7.89 -11.49 1.17
C PRO A 28 -8.20 -11.90 2.62
N PHE A 29 -7.98 -13.18 2.96
CA PHE A 29 -8.17 -13.66 4.34
C PHE A 29 -7.13 -13.10 5.31
N GLY A 30 -5.89 -12.90 4.87
CA GLY A 30 -4.81 -12.37 5.71
C GLY A 30 -4.46 -10.91 5.45
N ALA A 31 -4.68 -10.42 4.25
CA ALA A 31 -4.32 -9.07 3.84
C ALA A 31 -5.07 -7.99 4.63
N CYS A 32 -4.40 -6.90 4.94
CA CYS A 32 -5.04 -5.70 5.45
C CYS A 32 -6.10 -5.21 4.46
N PRO A 33 -7.37 -5.00 4.88
CA PRO A 33 -8.45 -4.62 3.98
C PRO A 33 -8.27 -3.24 3.35
N ASP A 34 -7.58 -2.30 4.02
CA ASP A 34 -7.40 -0.93 3.56
C ASP A 34 -6.36 -0.80 2.45
N CYS A 35 -5.27 -1.55 2.54
CA CYS A 35 -4.20 -1.52 1.53
C CYS A 35 -4.10 -2.81 0.71
N PHE A 36 -5.01 -3.76 0.89
CA PHE A 36 -5.03 -5.04 0.18
C PHE A 36 -3.69 -5.80 0.24
N GLY A 37 -2.99 -5.69 1.38
CA GLY A 37 -1.71 -6.35 1.60
C GLY A 37 -0.50 -5.63 1.00
N LEU A 38 -0.65 -4.42 0.45
CA LEU A 38 0.47 -3.63 -0.07
C LEU A 38 1.35 -3.06 1.05
N GLY A 39 0.76 -2.74 2.21
CA GLY A 39 1.45 -2.09 3.34
C GLY A 39 1.54 -0.57 3.20
N TYR A 40 1.20 -0.03 2.05
CA TYR A 40 1.18 1.40 1.78
C TYR A 40 -0.07 1.79 1.01
N THR A 41 -0.36 3.07 0.99
CA THR A 41 -1.42 3.67 0.20
C THR A 41 -0.84 4.83 -0.61
N MET A 42 -1.33 4.99 -1.83
CA MET A 42 -1.03 6.16 -2.65
C MET A 42 -2.15 7.17 -2.43
N LYS A 43 -1.80 8.39 -2.02
CA LYS A 43 -2.76 9.48 -1.82
C LYS A 43 -2.27 10.72 -2.53
N PHE A 44 -3.19 11.46 -3.12
CA PHE A 44 -2.89 12.78 -3.68
C PHE A 44 -2.32 13.69 -2.61
N ASP A 45 -1.29 14.43 -2.96
CA ASP A 45 -0.60 15.32 -2.05
C ASP A 45 -0.73 16.76 -2.53
N ALA A 46 -1.17 17.64 -1.64
CA ALA A 46 -1.39 19.05 -1.97
C ALA A 46 -0.09 19.75 -2.42
N GLU A 47 1.06 19.37 -1.84
CA GLU A 47 2.36 19.94 -2.23
C GLU A 47 2.77 19.55 -3.66
N LEU A 48 2.29 18.41 -4.18
CA LEU A 48 2.52 18.02 -5.56
C LEU A 48 1.55 18.71 -6.53
N LEU A 49 0.35 19.08 -6.04
CA LEU A 49 -0.64 19.83 -6.83
C LEU A 49 -0.30 21.32 -6.91
N ILE A 50 0.39 21.84 -5.89
CA ILE A 50 0.82 23.24 -5.77
C ILE A 50 2.29 23.23 -5.36
N PRO A 51 3.22 22.92 -6.30
CA PRO A 51 4.63 22.72 -5.97
C PRO A 51 5.38 24.04 -5.66
N ASP A 52 4.88 25.15 -6.14
CA ASP A 52 5.44 26.47 -5.87
C ASP A 52 4.36 27.39 -5.28
N GLU A 53 4.33 27.45 -3.97
CA GLU A 53 3.40 28.30 -3.23
C GLU A 53 3.74 29.80 -3.34
N SER A 54 4.87 30.17 -3.93
CA SER A 54 5.21 31.58 -4.19
C SER A 54 4.46 32.16 -5.37
N LEU A 55 3.90 31.30 -6.23
CA LEU A 55 3.05 31.68 -7.34
C LEU A 55 1.60 31.90 -6.89
N SER A 56 0.93 32.78 -7.56
CA SER A 56 -0.52 32.95 -7.47
C SER A 56 -1.26 31.96 -8.39
N ILE A 57 -2.55 31.83 -8.23
CA ILE A 57 -3.38 31.00 -9.11
C ILE A 57 -3.36 31.53 -10.54
N ASP A 58 -3.35 32.86 -10.71
CA ASP A 58 -3.21 33.53 -12.00
C ASP A 58 -1.88 33.23 -12.70
N GLU A 59 -0.81 33.04 -11.93
CA GLU A 59 0.51 32.65 -12.43
C GLU A 59 0.65 31.15 -12.65
N GLY A 60 -0.34 30.36 -12.27
CA GLY A 60 -0.37 28.92 -12.49
C GLY A 60 0.17 28.09 -11.33
N ALA A 61 -0.02 28.50 -10.09
CA ALA A 61 0.35 27.74 -8.90
C ALA A 61 -0.22 26.32 -8.90
N ILE A 62 -1.43 26.11 -9.47
CA ILE A 62 -2.11 24.82 -9.53
C ILE A 62 -1.66 24.07 -10.79
N VAL A 63 -0.91 23.00 -10.62
CA VAL A 63 -0.40 22.17 -11.74
C VAL A 63 -1.18 20.84 -11.90
N GLY A 64 -2.12 20.55 -10.99
CA GLY A 64 -2.92 19.34 -11.01
C GLY A 64 -3.68 19.13 -12.33
N MET A 65 -3.75 17.89 -12.80
CA MET A 65 -4.35 17.53 -14.07
C MET A 65 -5.81 18.00 -14.19
N GLY A 66 -6.12 18.76 -15.25
CA GLY A 66 -7.42 19.37 -15.49
C GLY A 66 -7.66 20.68 -14.72
N TRP A 67 -6.68 21.15 -13.94
CA TRP A 67 -6.70 22.43 -13.25
C TRP A 67 -5.62 23.40 -13.76
N GLN A 68 -4.73 22.94 -14.63
CA GLN A 68 -3.68 23.80 -15.26
C GLN A 68 -4.26 24.99 -16.02
N SER A 69 -5.49 24.84 -16.55
CA SER A 69 -6.21 25.94 -17.24
C SER A 69 -6.86 26.93 -16.27
N SER A 70 -6.68 26.78 -14.96
CA SER A 70 -7.19 27.73 -13.96
C SER A 70 -6.58 29.13 -14.07
N LYS A 71 -5.41 29.26 -14.69
CA LYS A 71 -4.77 30.51 -15.04
C LYS A 71 -5.38 31.16 -16.28
N ASP A 72 -6.10 30.40 -17.13
CA ASP A 72 -6.62 30.88 -18.42
C ASP A 72 -8.02 31.46 -18.21
N GLU A 73 -8.21 32.71 -18.57
CA GLU A 73 -9.52 33.37 -18.57
C GLU A 73 -10.49 32.62 -19.52
N GLY A 74 -11.70 32.36 -19.03
CA GLY A 74 -12.73 31.65 -19.81
C GLY A 74 -12.70 30.12 -19.67
N SER A 75 -11.79 29.52 -18.91
CA SER A 75 -11.86 28.11 -18.56
C SER A 75 -12.89 27.84 -17.45
N PHE A 76 -13.50 26.65 -17.43
CA PHE A 76 -14.48 26.30 -16.39
C PHE A 76 -13.82 26.16 -15.00
N SER A 77 -12.59 25.68 -14.94
CA SER A 77 -11.79 25.62 -13.71
C SER A 77 -11.52 27.04 -13.15
N ARG A 78 -11.25 28.00 -14.03
CA ARG A 78 -11.11 29.40 -13.64
C ARG A 78 -12.42 29.97 -13.11
N ALA A 79 -13.53 29.75 -13.78
CA ALA A 79 -14.83 30.24 -13.34
C ALA A 79 -15.23 29.71 -11.95
N ILE A 80 -14.87 28.49 -11.61
CA ILE A 80 -15.05 27.93 -10.26
C ILE A 80 -14.22 28.72 -9.23
N LEU A 81 -12.94 28.96 -9.52
CA LEU A 81 -12.06 29.68 -8.60
C LEU A 81 -12.43 31.16 -8.45
N ASP A 82 -12.91 31.81 -9.53
CA ASP A 82 -13.44 33.15 -9.47
C ASP A 82 -14.68 33.24 -8.57
N ALA A 83 -15.59 32.25 -8.67
CA ALA A 83 -16.78 32.18 -7.81
C ALA A 83 -16.41 31.93 -6.33
N LEU A 84 -15.38 31.11 -6.07
CA LEU A 84 -14.87 30.91 -4.71
C LEU A 84 -14.22 32.18 -4.18
N ALA A 85 -13.45 32.89 -5.01
CA ALA A 85 -12.81 34.14 -4.65
C ALA A 85 -13.84 35.24 -4.30
N GLU A 86 -14.94 35.32 -5.05
CA GLU A 86 -16.06 36.23 -4.77
C GLU A 86 -16.77 35.87 -3.44
N GLU A 87 -17.09 34.60 -3.21
CA GLU A 87 -17.82 34.12 -2.03
C GLU A 87 -17.02 34.21 -0.74
N TYR A 88 -15.73 33.84 -0.79
CA TYR A 88 -14.86 33.79 0.40
C TYR A 88 -13.93 34.98 0.55
N GLY A 89 -13.98 35.97 -0.36
CA GLY A 89 -13.29 37.24 -0.21
C GLY A 89 -11.76 37.17 -0.37
N PHE A 90 -11.23 36.35 -1.28
CA PHE A 90 -9.81 36.27 -1.57
C PHE A 90 -9.51 36.65 -3.04
N SER A 91 -8.25 36.90 -3.38
CA SER A 91 -7.83 37.28 -4.73
C SER A 91 -6.96 36.21 -5.35
N LEU A 92 -7.27 35.82 -6.59
CA LEU A 92 -6.47 34.82 -7.34
C LEU A 92 -5.07 35.31 -7.71
N LYS A 93 -4.78 36.61 -7.52
CA LYS A 93 -3.46 37.23 -7.74
C LYS A 93 -2.54 37.16 -6.51
N THR A 94 -3.08 36.74 -5.37
CA THR A 94 -2.28 36.57 -4.14
C THR A 94 -1.46 35.30 -4.26
N PRO A 95 -0.15 35.30 -3.90
CA PRO A 95 0.64 34.07 -3.79
C PRO A 95 -0.02 33.04 -2.87
N PHE A 96 0.03 31.76 -3.24
CA PHE A 96 -0.70 30.71 -2.52
C PHE A 96 -0.25 30.60 -1.05
N LYS A 97 1.04 30.81 -0.76
CA LYS A 97 1.59 30.84 0.61
C LYS A 97 0.94 31.87 1.51
N ASP A 98 0.49 33.00 0.94
CA ASP A 98 -0.04 34.16 1.68
C ASP A 98 -1.56 34.02 1.94
N TYR A 99 -2.23 32.96 1.44
CA TYR A 99 -3.61 32.71 1.79
C TYR A 99 -3.73 32.25 3.26
N PRO A 100 -4.81 32.67 3.95
CA PRO A 100 -5.22 32.10 5.23
C PRO A 100 -5.46 30.59 5.11
N ASP A 101 -5.29 29.86 6.23
CA ASP A 101 -5.41 28.39 6.26
C ASP A 101 -6.81 27.88 5.86
N ASP A 102 -7.86 28.63 6.17
CA ASP A 102 -9.24 28.35 5.77
C ASP A 102 -9.43 28.42 4.25
N ILE A 103 -8.81 29.40 3.58
CA ILE A 103 -8.86 29.51 2.11
C ILE A 103 -8.05 28.39 1.46
N LYS A 104 -6.88 28.05 2.02
CA LYS A 104 -6.09 26.88 1.57
C LYS A 104 -6.90 25.60 1.72
N ASP A 105 -7.58 25.40 2.85
CA ASP A 105 -8.43 24.23 3.10
C ASP A 105 -9.58 24.15 2.09
N ILE A 106 -10.23 25.26 1.77
CA ILE A 106 -11.31 25.32 0.77
C ILE A 106 -10.78 24.91 -0.62
N ILE A 107 -9.66 25.44 -1.04
CA ILE A 107 -9.07 25.13 -2.35
C ILE A 107 -8.65 23.65 -2.41
N ILE A 108 -8.01 23.13 -1.37
CA ILE A 108 -7.47 21.77 -1.35
C ILE A 108 -8.58 20.73 -1.09
N ASN A 109 -9.43 20.95 -0.07
CA ASN A 109 -10.40 19.97 0.45
C ASN A 109 -11.86 20.27 0.10
N GLY A 110 -12.14 21.47 -0.46
CA GLY A 110 -13.46 21.85 -0.92
C GLY A 110 -14.34 22.57 0.09
N THR A 111 -15.52 22.95 -0.36
CA THR A 111 -16.51 23.76 0.39
C THR A 111 -17.36 22.95 1.37
N LYS A 112 -17.06 21.66 1.59
CA LYS A 112 -17.81 20.76 2.50
C LYS A 112 -19.32 20.71 2.22
N GLY A 113 -19.71 20.86 0.94
CA GLY A 113 -21.10 20.82 0.46
C GLY A 113 -21.76 22.17 0.30
N HIS A 114 -21.11 23.27 0.68
CA HIS A 114 -21.61 24.61 0.35
C HIS A 114 -21.48 24.87 -1.15
N SER A 115 -22.58 25.27 -1.79
CA SER A 115 -22.62 25.56 -3.24
C SER A 115 -22.34 27.02 -3.51
N VAL A 116 -21.49 27.29 -4.48
CA VAL A 116 -21.19 28.64 -5.00
C VAL A 116 -21.79 28.81 -6.39
N LYS A 117 -22.18 30.03 -6.74
CA LYS A 117 -22.77 30.35 -8.06
C LYS A 117 -21.67 30.63 -9.07
N VAL A 118 -21.38 29.65 -9.92
CA VAL A 118 -20.37 29.74 -10.97
C VAL A 118 -21.01 30.33 -12.24
N LYS A 119 -20.57 31.52 -12.63
CA LYS A 119 -20.94 32.15 -13.91
C LYS A 119 -19.96 31.69 -14.97
N TYR A 120 -20.41 30.94 -15.96
CA TYR A 120 -19.53 30.41 -17.01
C TYR A 120 -20.14 30.70 -18.40
N LYS A 121 -19.26 31.22 -19.28
CA LYS A 121 -19.57 31.44 -20.69
C LYS A 121 -18.81 30.42 -21.54
N GLY A 122 -19.51 29.35 -21.92
CA GLY A 122 -18.96 28.31 -22.79
C GLY A 122 -19.37 28.49 -24.24
N GLN A 123 -18.92 27.58 -25.12
CA GLN A 123 -19.27 27.59 -26.56
C GLN A 123 -20.77 27.49 -26.84
N ARG A 124 -21.59 27.00 -25.89
CA ARG A 124 -23.05 26.80 -26.01
C ARG A 124 -23.85 27.89 -25.36
N GLY A 125 -23.24 28.97 -24.85
CA GLY A 125 -23.90 30.09 -24.19
C GLY A 125 -23.39 30.38 -22.79
N GLU A 126 -23.98 31.39 -22.16
CA GLU A 126 -23.74 31.79 -20.77
C GLU A 126 -24.71 31.05 -19.84
N GLY A 127 -24.23 30.57 -18.69
CA GLY A 127 -25.03 29.92 -17.67
C GLY A 127 -24.52 30.21 -16.28
N VAL A 128 -25.42 30.11 -15.30
CA VAL A 128 -25.08 30.14 -13.88
C VAL A 128 -25.31 28.75 -13.32
N TYR A 129 -24.31 28.18 -12.70
CA TYR A 129 -24.34 26.81 -12.16
C TYR A 129 -24.11 26.86 -10.66
N ASP A 130 -24.93 26.16 -9.89
CA ASP A 130 -24.68 25.95 -8.47
C ASP A 130 -23.71 24.77 -8.32
N VAL A 131 -22.49 25.06 -7.90
CA VAL A 131 -21.40 24.07 -7.78
C VAL A 131 -20.95 23.95 -6.33
N ALA A 132 -21.13 22.79 -5.73
CA ALA A 132 -20.45 22.44 -4.49
C ALA A 132 -19.04 21.99 -4.84
N PHE A 133 -18.06 22.87 -4.63
CA PHE A 133 -16.68 22.55 -4.98
C PHE A 133 -16.11 21.46 -4.05
N GLU A 134 -15.74 20.34 -4.65
CA GLU A 134 -15.25 19.16 -3.92
C GLU A 134 -13.80 19.27 -3.43
N GLY A 135 -13.05 20.30 -3.88
CA GLY A 135 -11.64 20.48 -3.61
C GLY A 135 -10.74 19.79 -4.64
N LEU A 136 -9.50 20.26 -4.75
CA LEU A 136 -8.53 19.71 -5.70
C LEU A 136 -8.30 18.22 -5.47
N ILE A 137 -8.05 17.80 -4.23
CA ILE A 137 -7.72 16.39 -3.90
C ILE A 137 -8.87 15.47 -4.28
N LYS A 138 -10.09 15.73 -3.81
CA LYS A 138 -11.26 14.87 -4.11
C LYS A 138 -11.58 14.85 -5.60
N ASN A 139 -11.44 15.99 -6.28
CA ASN A 139 -11.62 16.06 -7.73
C ASN A 139 -10.63 15.15 -8.46
N MET A 140 -9.36 15.18 -8.07
CA MET A 140 -8.33 14.32 -8.63
C MET A 140 -8.59 12.84 -8.33
N GLU A 141 -8.99 12.51 -7.09
CA GLU A 141 -9.35 11.14 -6.69
C GLU A 141 -10.55 10.60 -7.50
N ARG A 142 -11.57 11.41 -7.72
CA ARG A 142 -12.72 11.04 -8.52
C ARG A 142 -12.32 10.79 -9.98
N ARG A 143 -11.59 11.70 -10.59
CA ARG A 143 -11.11 11.57 -11.98
C ARG A 143 -10.21 10.37 -12.17
N TYR A 144 -9.32 10.08 -11.21
CA TYR A 144 -8.46 8.90 -11.22
C TYR A 144 -9.26 7.59 -11.20
N ARG A 145 -10.35 7.55 -10.42
CA ARG A 145 -11.25 6.38 -10.38
C ARG A 145 -12.08 6.22 -11.65
N GLU A 146 -12.49 7.33 -12.25
CA GLU A 146 -13.36 7.35 -13.44
C GLU A 146 -12.59 7.10 -14.74
N THR A 147 -11.28 7.29 -14.77
CA THR A 147 -10.49 7.09 -15.99
C THR A 147 -10.17 5.62 -16.22
N TYR A 148 -10.31 5.19 -17.48
CA TYR A 148 -9.99 3.83 -17.93
C TYR A 148 -8.63 3.76 -18.66
N SER A 149 -7.99 4.89 -18.94
CA SER A 149 -6.71 4.95 -19.64
C SER A 149 -5.55 4.79 -18.64
N ASP A 150 -4.74 3.75 -18.85
CA ASP A 150 -3.56 3.50 -18.00
C ASP A 150 -2.54 4.64 -18.09
N ASN A 151 -2.35 5.23 -19.25
CA ASN A 151 -1.47 6.39 -19.43
C ASN A 151 -1.96 7.60 -18.63
N THR A 152 -3.27 7.85 -18.63
CA THR A 152 -3.88 8.93 -17.85
C THR A 152 -3.78 8.64 -16.35
N LYS A 153 -3.95 7.39 -15.91
CA LYS A 153 -3.74 7.00 -14.51
C LYS A 153 -2.32 7.27 -14.06
N GLN A 154 -1.34 6.90 -14.88
CA GLN A 154 0.08 7.14 -14.57
C GLN A 154 0.38 8.63 -14.40
N GLN A 155 -0.24 9.49 -15.22
CA GLN A 155 -0.11 10.94 -15.06
C GLN A 155 -0.72 11.47 -13.75
N TYR A 156 -1.85 10.89 -13.30
CA TYR A 156 -2.41 11.23 -11.99
C TYR A 156 -1.53 10.75 -10.84
N GLU A 157 -0.87 9.59 -10.98
CA GLU A 157 0.01 9.00 -9.96
C GLU A 157 1.25 9.87 -9.69
N GLU A 158 1.66 10.75 -10.63
CA GLU A 158 2.72 11.74 -10.41
C GLU A 158 2.38 12.74 -9.30
N PHE A 159 1.08 12.97 -9.03
CA PHE A 159 0.58 13.84 -7.97
C PHE A 159 0.28 13.09 -6.66
N MET A 160 0.69 11.82 -6.57
CA MET A 160 0.47 10.99 -5.38
C MET A 160 1.78 10.74 -4.64
N ARG A 161 1.69 10.67 -3.31
CA ARG A 161 2.76 10.16 -2.44
C ARG A 161 2.41 8.81 -1.88
N ILE A 162 3.42 7.96 -1.84
CA ILE A 162 3.35 6.67 -1.16
C ILE A 162 3.52 6.93 0.33
N ARG A 163 2.53 6.55 1.12
CA ARG A 163 2.55 6.63 2.59
C ARG A 163 2.27 5.26 3.20
N PRO A 164 2.87 4.92 4.35
CA PRO A 164 2.48 3.71 5.07
C PRO A 164 0.97 3.67 5.29
N CYS A 165 0.37 2.52 5.13
CA CYS A 165 -1.05 2.34 5.37
C CYS A 165 -1.39 2.70 6.82
N SER A 166 -2.38 3.56 7.04
CA SER A 166 -2.77 4.03 8.37
C SER A 166 -3.38 2.94 9.25
N ALA A 167 -3.97 1.90 8.64
CA ALA A 167 -4.60 0.80 9.38
C ALA A 167 -3.60 -0.26 9.82
N CYS A 168 -2.67 -0.68 8.94
CA CYS A 168 -1.71 -1.73 9.28
C CYS A 168 -0.29 -1.19 9.53
N HIS A 169 -0.06 0.11 9.45
CA HIS A 169 1.24 0.74 9.66
C HIS A 169 2.41 0.08 8.89
N GLY A 170 2.14 -0.36 7.66
CA GLY A 170 3.10 -1.06 6.82
C GLY A 170 3.18 -2.58 7.02
N GLN A 171 2.46 -3.14 7.99
CA GLN A 171 2.55 -4.56 8.35
C GLN A 171 1.82 -5.50 7.38
N ARG A 172 1.02 -4.99 6.47
CA ARG A 172 0.38 -5.69 5.34
C ARG A 172 -0.72 -6.67 5.70
N LEU A 173 -0.83 -7.11 6.96
CA LEU A 173 -1.75 -8.14 7.44
C LEU A 173 -2.84 -7.55 8.34
N LYS A 174 -3.91 -8.34 8.53
CA LYS A 174 -4.97 -8.04 9.50
C LYS A 174 -4.46 -8.12 10.93
N PRO A 175 -5.03 -7.35 11.88
CA PRO A 175 -4.67 -7.43 13.29
C PRO A 175 -4.79 -8.84 13.88
N SER A 176 -5.79 -9.63 13.47
CA SER A 176 -5.98 -11.01 13.92
C SER A 176 -4.80 -11.92 13.54
N SER A 177 -4.23 -11.75 12.36
CA SER A 177 -3.04 -12.49 11.91
C SER A 177 -1.78 -12.04 12.66
N LEU A 178 -1.66 -10.75 12.95
CA LEU A 178 -0.53 -10.19 13.69
C LEU A 178 -0.57 -10.51 15.19
N ALA A 179 -1.74 -10.82 15.74
CA ALA A 179 -1.90 -11.25 17.12
C ALA A 179 -1.33 -12.64 17.42
N VAL A 180 -1.09 -13.45 16.38
CA VAL A 180 -0.46 -14.77 16.53
C VAL A 180 1.04 -14.61 16.64
N THR A 181 1.62 -15.07 17.74
CA THR A 181 3.06 -14.95 18.02
C THR A 181 3.71 -16.32 18.25
N ILE A 182 4.99 -16.42 17.89
CA ILE A 182 5.88 -17.54 18.18
C ILE A 182 7.12 -16.97 18.85
N ALA A 183 7.46 -17.43 20.06
CA ALA A 183 8.54 -16.87 20.86
C ALA A 183 8.45 -15.31 20.94
N ASP A 184 7.26 -14.82 21.28
CA ASP A 184 6.90 -13.40 21.47
C ASP A 184 7.03 -12.51 20.21
N LYS A 185 7.16 -13.10 19.02
CA LYS A 185 7.23 -12.37 17.75
C LYS A 185 6.16 -12.80 16.79
N ASN A 186 5.55 -11.80 16.13
CA ASN A 186 4.59 -12.04 15.06
C ASN A 186 5.29 -12.23 13.71
N ILE A 187 4.52 -12.65 12.70
CA ILE A 187 5.05 -12.96 11.37
C ILE A 187 5.71 -11.73 10.70
N TYR A 188 5.18 -10.52 10.92
CA TYR A 188 5.77 -9.30 10.37
C TYR A 188 7.14 -9.01 10.99
N GLU A 189 7.27 -9.10 12.31
CA GLU A 189 8.53 -8.90 13.01
C GLU A 189 9.58 -9.93 12.56
N ILE A 190 9.17 -11.20 12.42
CA ILE A 190 10.04 -12.28 11.97
C ILE A 190 10.52 -12.04 10.53
N THR A 191 9.61 -11.70 9.62
CA THR A 191 9.96 -11.48 8.21
C THR A 191 10.72 -10.18 7.97
N ASN A 192 10.67 -9.24 8.90
CA ASN A 192 11.36 -7.95 8.81
C ASN A 192 12.79 -7.98 9.39
N MET A 193 13.19 -9.07 10.02
CA MET A 193 14.58 -9.30 10.44
C MET A 193 15.48 -9.49 9.23
N SER A 194 16.75 -9.07 9.34
CA SER A 194 17.75 -9.53 8.38
C SER A 194 17.90 -11.05 8.47
N ILE A 195 18.25 -11.68 7.36
CA ILE A 195 18.36 -13.16 7.27
C ILE A 195 19.30 -13.71 8.31
N ILE A 196 20.41 -13.02 8.62
CA ILE A 196 21.32 -13.44 9.68
C ILE A 196 20.65 -13.41 11.07
N LYS A 197 19.94 -12.33 11.40
CA LYS A 197 19.17 -12.23 12.66
C LYS A 197 18.03 -13.24 12.73
N LEU A 198 17.40 -13.53 11.59
CA LEU A 198 16.37 -14.56 11.51
C LEU A 198 16.97 -15.96 11.78
N GLN A 199 18.15 -16.25 11.25
CA GLN A 199 18.87 -17.49 11.55
C GLN A 199 19.14 -17.62 13.05
N GLU A 200 19.75 -16.61 13.67
CA GLU A 200 20.01 -16.56 15.12
C GLU A 200 18.73 -16.73 15.95
N PHE A 201 17.65 -16.07 15.54
CA PHE A 201 16.36 -16.20 16.22
C PHE A 201 15.82 -17.65 16.15
N LEU A 202 15.87 -18.29 14.98
CA LEU A 202 15.40 -19.66 14.81
C LEU A 202 16.27 -20.68 15.54
N GLU A 203 17.57 -20.43 15.71
CA GLU A 203 18.48 -21.28 16.46
C GLU A 203 18.24 -21.20 17.96
N ASN A 204 18.01 -19.99 18.49
CA ASN A 204 17.85 -19.72 19.92
C ASN A 204 16.40 -19.78 20.42
N MET A 205 15.43 -19.98 19.53
CA MET A 205 14.00 -20.00 19.85
C MET A 205 13.67 -21.13 20.82
N LYS A 206 13.10 -20.76 21.97
CA LYS A 206 12.63 -21.72 22.97
C LYS A 206 11.21 -22.15 22.63
N LEU A 207 11.00 -23.42 22.33
CA LEU A 207 9.70 -24.01 22.04
C LEU A 207 9.36 -25.07 23.08
N SER A 208 8.09 -25.23 23.38
CA SER A 208 7.60 -26.32 24.21
C SER A 208 7.75 -27.65 23.49
N GLU A 209 7.79 -28.78 24.24
CA GLU A 209 7.87 -30.12 23.66
C GLU A 209 6.78 -30.41 22.62
N ARG A 210 5.56 -29.92 22.88
CA ARG A 210 4.44 -30.06 21.96
C ARG A 210 4.66 -29.27 20.67
N GLN A 211 5.19 -28.05 20.76
CA GLN A 211 5.50 -27.22 19.58
C GLN A 211 6.65 -27.82 18.77
N LEU A 212 7.65 -28.39 19.43
CA LEU A 212 8.74 -29.10 18.78
C LEU A 212 8.25 -30.35 18.06
N PHE A 213 7.37 -31.13 18.70
CA PHE A 213 6.80 -32.33 18.09
C PHE A 213 6.03 -32.01 16.78
N ILE A 214 5.25 -30.94 16.79
CA ILE A 214 4.45 -30.50 15.62
C ILE A 214 5.33 -29.84 14.54
N GLY A 215 6.31 -29.01 14.96
CA GLY A 215 7.02 -28.10 14.06
C GLY A 215 8.44 -28.53 13.65
N ALA A 216 8.98 -29.62 14.19
CA ALA A 216 10.38 -29.99 14.01
C ALA A 216 10.82 -30.10 12.54
N GLU A 217 10.05 -30.81 11.71
CA GLU A 217 10.36 -30.97 10.29
C GLU A 217 10.24 -29.66 9.51
N ILE A 218 9.23 -28.87 9.84
CA ILE A 218 9.02 -27.54 9.21
C ILE A 218 10.17 -26.60 9.57
N LEU A 219 10.58 -26.57 10.85
CA LEU A 219 11.69 -25.75 11.32
C LEU A 219 13.03 -26.17 10.70
N LYS A 220 13.25 -27.45 10.55
CA LYS A 220 14.45 -27.99 9.90
C LYS A 220 14.54 -27.51 8.45
N GLU A 221 13.44 -27.55 7.73
CA GLU A 221 13.37 -27.07 6.33
C GLU A 221 13.58 -25.56 6.25
N ILE A 222 12.92 -24.78 7.12
CA ILE A 222 13.09 -23.32 7.18
C ILE A 222 14.56 -22.97 7.48
N LYS A 223 15.18 -23.59 8.50
CA LYS A 223 16.58 -23.37 8.86
C LYS A 223 17.54 -23.69 7.70
N ALA A 224 17.29 -24.77 6.97
CA ALA A 224 18.09 -25.11 5.81
C ALA A 224 18.01 -24.05 4.70
N ARG A 225 16.81 -23.54 4.41
CA ARG A 225 16.61 -22.49 3.41
C ARG A 225 17.22 -21.15 3.84
N ILE A 226 17.08 -20.77 5.11
CA ILE A 226 17.69 -19.54 5.65
C ILE A 226 19.22 -19.64 5.61
N LYS A 227 19.78 -20.76 6.06
CA LYS A 227 21.23 -21.00 5.97
C LYS A 227 21.74 -20.85 4.54
N PHE A 228 21.02 -21.41 3.58
CA PHE A 228 21.42 -21.28 2.17
C PHE A 228 21.45 -19.82 1.70
N LEU A 229 20.49 -18.98 2.13
CA LEU A 229 20.49 -17.54 1.81
C LEU A 229 21.71 -16.83 2.43
N VAL A 230 22.14 -17.23 3.62
CA VAL A 230 23.39 -16.74 4.23
C VAL A 230 24.60 -17.18 3.40
N ASP A 231 24.67 -18.46 3.02
CA ASP A 231 25.79 -19.04 2.28
C ASP A 231 25.99 -18.37 0.89
N VAL A 232 24.93 -17.86 0.26
CA VAL A 232 25.03 -17.10 -1.00
C VAL A 232 25.26 -15.59 -0.79
N GLY A 233 25.50 -15.15 0.46
CA GLY A 233 25.82 -13.76 0.81
C GLY A 233 24.61 -12.81 0.72
N LEU A 234 23.42 -13.28 1.13
CA LEU A 234 22.18 -12.49 1.22
C LEU A 234 21.74 -12.28 2.68
N ASP A 235 22.66 -12.40 3.62
CA ASP A 235 22.48 -12.33 5.06
C ASP A 235 21.90 -11.00 5.56
N TYR A 236 22.18 -9.91 4.85
CA TYR A 236 21.71 -8.55 5.16
C TYR A 236 20.27 -8.28 4.70
N LEU A 237 19.72 -9.07 3.79
CA LEU A 237 18.35 -8.88 3.30
C LEU A 237 17.29 -9.24 4.35
N ALA A 238 16.09 -8.71 4.20
CA ALA A 238 14.92 -9.13 4.95
C ALA A 238 13.90 -9.80 4.00
N LEU A 239 13.14 -10.79 4.51
CA LEU A 239 12.12 -11.48 3.70
C LEU A 239 10.96 -10.55 3.30
N SER A 240 10.73 -9.47 4.05
CA SER A 240 9.73 -8.45 3.76
C SER A 240 10.10 -7.51 2.61
N ARG A 241 11.36 -7.54 2.13
CA ARG A 241 11.86 -6.62 1.10
C ARG A 241 11.12 -6.84 -0.22
N ALA A 242 10.62 -5.75 -0.79
CA ALA A 242 9.91 -5.80 -2.07
C ALA A 242 10.83 -6.23 -3.21
N THR A 243 10.37 -7.17 -4.05
CA THR A 243 11.16 -7.74 -5.15
C THR A 243 11.63 -6.69 -6.16
N GLY A 244 10.85 -5.64 -6.39
CA GLY A 244 11.22 -4.54 -7.29
C GLY A 244 12.39 -3.67 -6.79
N THR A 245 12.80 -3.82 -5.51
CA THR A 245 13.94 -3.09 -4.94
C THR A 245 15.23 -3.90 -4.93
N LEU A 246 15.17 -5.15 -5.41
CA LEU A 246 16.35 -6.03 -5.48
C LEU A 246 17.24 -5.62 -6.65
N SER A 247 18.55 -5.63 -6.41
CA SER A 247 19.54 -5.53 -7.49
C SER A 247 19.52 -6.77 -8.37
N GLY A 248 20.00 -6.66 -9.60
CA GLY A 248 20.10 -7.81 -10.51
C GLY A 248 20.88 -8.99 -9.92
N GLY A 249 21.98 -8.71 -9.21
CA GLY A 249 22.79 -9.75 -8.53
C GLY A 249 22.06 -10.41 -7.35
N GLU A 250 21.29 -9.66 -6.56
CA GLU A 250 20.45 -10.21 -5.49
C GLU A 250 19.37 -11.13 -6.05
N ALA A 251 18.65 -10.68 -7.08
CA ALA A 251 17.60 -11.46 -7.74
C ALA A 251 18.17 -12.77 -8.34
N GLN A 252 19.36 -12.71 -8.94
CA GLN A 252 20.02 -13.90 -9.49
C GLN A 252 20.42 -14.90 -8.38
N ARG A 253 20.97 -14.43 -7.27
CA ARG A 253 21.32 -15.29 -6.12
C ARG A 253 20.08 -15.93 -5.49
N ILE A 254 18.98 -15.20 -5.36
CA ILE A 254 17.69 -15.76 -4.89
C ILE A 254 17.20 -16.87 -5.84
N ARG A 255 17.28 -16.66 -7.17
CA ARG A 255 16.91 -17.71 -8.15
C ARG A 255 17.77 -18.96 -8.03
N LEU A 256 19.07 -18.81 -7.83
CA LEU A 256 19.97 -19.94 -7.58
C LEU A 256 19.58 -20.69 -6.29
N ALA A 257 19.22 -19.95 -5.25
CA ALA A 257 18.72 -20.49 -3.99
C ALA A 257 17.50 -21.39 -4.17
N THR A 258 16.51 -20.93 -4.96
CA THR A 258 15.30 -21.70 -5.22
C THR A 258 15.57 -22.94 -6.07
N GLN A 259 16.46 -22.88 -7.05
CA GLN A 259 16.82 -24.03 -7.90
C GLN A 259 17.55 -25.15 -7.15
N ILE A 260 18.43 -24.79 -6.21
CA ILE A 260 19.16 -25.78 -5.42
C ILE A 260 18.25 -26.42 -4.37
N GLY A 261 17.33 -25.64 -3.76
CA GLY A 261 16.31 -26.14 -2.85
C GLY A 261 15.35 -27.14 -3.51
N SER A 262 14.88 -26.88 -4.73
CA SER A 262 13.99 -27.78 -5.46
C SER A 262 14.69 -29.08 -5.91
N ARG A 263 15.97 -29.02 -6.28
CA ARG A 263 16.74 -30.23 -6.65
C ARG A 263 16.95 -31.21 -5.48
N SER A 264 16.90 -30.75 -4.23
CA SER A 264 16.95 -31.65 -3.07
C SER A 264 15.67 -32.47 -2.91
N GLU A 265 14.52 -31.92 -3.28
CA GLU A 265 13.24 -32.63 -3.29
C GLU A 265 13.15 -33.63 -4.45
N GLU A 266 13.55 -33.26 -5.64
CA GLU A 266 13.61 -34.19 -6.79
C GLU A 266 14.56 -35.36 -6.54
N ARG A 267 15.70 -35.15 -5.84
CA ARG A 267 16.59 -36.24 -5.44
C ARG A 267 15.95 -37.19 -4.42
N ARG A 268 15.10 -36.70 -3.53
CA ARG A 268 14.36 -37.57 -2.58
C ARG A 268 13.32 -38.41 -3.32
N VAL A 269 12.49 -37.77 -4.18
CA VAL A 269 11.49 -38.47 -5.00
C VAL A 269 12.16 -39.49 -5.93
N GLY A 270 13.26 -39.15 -6.55
CA GLY A 270 14.02 -40.06 -7.42
C GLY A 270 14.65 -41.25 -6.67
N LYS A 271 15.04 -41.10 -5.39
CA LYS A 271 15.51 -42.23 -4.58
C LYS A 271 14.39 -43.15 -4.12
N GLU A 272 13.24 -42.62 -3.77
CA GLU A 272 12.08 -43.44 -3.38
C GLU A 272 11.50 -44.18 -4.58
N CYS A 273 11.49 -43.61 -5.78
CA CYS A 273 11.11 -44.32 -7.00
C CYS A 273 12.10 -45.45 -7.37
N ARG A 274 13.41 -45.27 -7.14
CA ARG A 274 14.40 -46.32 -7.42
C ARG A 274 14.36 -47.50 -6.41
N SER A 275 13.91 -47.26 -5.18
CA SER A 275 13.78 -48.33 -4.18
C SER A 275 12.52 -49.21 -4.39
N ARG A 276 11.54 -48.78 -5.20
CA ARG A 276 10.34 -49.54 -5.52
C ARG A 276 10.44 -50.36 -6.81
N TRP A 277 11.50 -50.21 -7.61
CA TRP A 277 11.77 -51.09 -8.77
C TRP A 277 12.82 -52.10 -8.38
N SER A 278 12.44 -53.10 -7.59
CA SER A 278 13.14 -54.36 -7.55
C SER A 278 12.71 -55.19 -8.74
N PRO A 279 13.59 -55.67 -9.60
CA PRO A 279 13.20 -56.53 -10.70
C PRO A 279 12.97 -57.94 -10.16
N TYR A 280 11.71 -58.38 -10.12
CA TYR A 280 11.41 -59.77 -10.25
C TYR A 280 11.18 -60.02 -11.76
N HIS A 281 12.12 -60.69 -12.32
CA HIS A 281 12.38 -61.59 -13.41
C HIS A 281 13.40 -61.05 -14.40
#